data_843aec1b7603718cabc0214b7f44f98c
#
_entry.id   843aec1b7603718cabc0214b7f44f98c
#
_cell.length_a   1.000
_cell.length_b   1.000
_cell.length_c   1.000
_cell.angle_alpha   90.00
_cell.angle_beta   90.00
_cell.angle_gamma   90.00
#
_symmetry.space_group_name_H-M   'P 1'
#
loop_
_entity.id
_entity.type
_entity.pdbx_description
1 polymer ?
#
loop_
_entity_poly.entity_id
_entity_poly.type
_entity_poly.pdbx_seq_one_letter_code
_entity_poly.pdbx_strand_id
1 'polypeptide(L)'
;MQQQPQRVSGRAVGAVMFIAALAVTVAWIVLRVFFTVQPAEGEPSGATMTASSNAVGSMAERAAPRPITKPFDHVIVLSIDGLRADAVEDAVRRGRPGFAALLEGPHTLEARTDPDITVTLPNHTGMVTGRLFKGPQGHNWLPNDLPPTIIEGGTLHAAHGSYVPSMWDVAHDHGLLTGMIASKEKFILYDNTYREEQGAPDAVAPDHGRAKLDVVELAFRGEGVERKAEAALDRAAADGRRSLWFLHFADTDFTGHGKTWDMTPGSDYLACVDRMDALVDRLVRHVGSNPSLKGRTAIIMTADHGGGAPPLSHTVHDSPLNFRIPFVVWTGDGTAGDLYALSPTRSRPSASERMTATGGAPIRNADAGNCALWLLGLPPIPTSTVGAEQDLLAGWSRPAP
;
A
#
# COMPACT_ATOMS: atom_id res chain seq x y z
N MET A 1 -26.43 28.32 -56.97
CA MET A 1 -25.16 28.87 -56.42
C MET A 1 -24.87 28.12 -55.14
N GLN A 2 -24.00 27.13 -55.20
CA GLN A 2 -23.54 26.35 -54.02
C GLN A 2 -22.26 27.00 -53.50
N GLN A 3 -22.26 27.40 -52.25
CA GLN A 3 -21.04 27.84 -51.55
C GLN A 3 -20.20 26.65 -51.10
N GLN A 4 -18.94 26.59 -51.53
CA GLN A 4 -17.96 25.61 -51.05
C GLN A 4 -17.43 26.04 -49.67
N PRO A 5 -17.15 25.10 -48.73
CA PRO A 5 -16.53 25.41 -47.47
C PRO A 5 -15.04 25.74 -47.65
N GLN A 6 -14.58 26.82 -47.04
CA GLN A 6 -13.16 27.20 -47.00
C GLN A 6 -12.33 26.17 -46.19
N ARG A 7 -11.30 25.62 -46.79
CA ARG A 7 -10.28 24.81 -46.12
C ARG A 7 -9.40 25.71 -45.25
N VAL A 8 -9.46 25.53 -43.93
CA VAL A 8 -8.49 26.14 -43.01
C VAL A 8 -7.12 25.49 -43.24
N SER A 9 -6.11 26.30 -43.51
CA SER A 9 -4.76 25.80 -43.84
C SER A 9 -4.09 25.19 -42.62
N GLY A 10 -3.49 24.00 -42.78
CA GLY A 10 -2.82 23.22 -41.70
C GLY A 10 -1.65 23.94 -41.00
N ARG A 11 -1.25 25.14 -41.51
CA ARG A 11 -0.22 25.99 -40.89
C ARG A 11 -0.72 26.73 -39.65
N ALA A 12 -2.03 27.04 -39.55
CA ALA A 12 -2.59 27.74 -38.38
C ALA A 12 -2.74 26.82 -37.17
N VAL A 13 -3.03 25.52 -37.39
CA VAL A 13 -3.19 24.52 -36.30
C VAL A 13 -1.84 24.19 -35.68
N GLY A 14 -0.75 24.09 -36.47
CA GLY A 14 0.58 23.85 -35.99
C GLY A 14 1.15 24.99 -35.12
N ALA A 15 0.84 26.24 -35.45
CA ALA A 15 1.30 27.42 -34.69
C ALA A 15 0.61 27.52 -33.31
N VAL A 16 -0.67 27.18 -33.19
CA VAL A 16 -1.41 27.21 -31.92
C VAL A 16 -0.92 26.09 -30.97
N MET A 17 -0.63 24.88 -31.48
CA MET A 17 -0.08 23.81 -30.67
C MET A 17 1.35 24.09 -30.19
N PHE A 18 2.16 24.78 -31.01
CA PHE A 18 3.55 25.16 -30.64
C PHE A 18 3.56 26.23 -29.55
N ILE A 19 2.65 27.20 -29.59
CA ILE A 19 2.54 28.29 -28.59
C ILE A 19 2.02 27.70 -27.26
N ALA A 20 1.07 26.75 -27.28
CA ALA A 20 0.60 26.07 -26.08
C ALA A 20 1.69 25.22 -25.40
N ALA A 21 2.48 24.49 -26.16
CA ALA A 21 3.61 23.71 -25.64
C ALA A 21 4.70 24.60 -25.03
N LEU A 22 5.01 25.74 -25.66
CA LEU A 22 6.00 26.70 -25.17
C LEU A 22 5.51 27.37 -23.86
N ALA A 23 4.24 27.68 -23.73
CA ALA A 23 3.66 28.27 -22.51
C ALA A 23 3.72 27.31 -21.31
N VAL A 24 3.49 26.02 -21.51
CA VAL A 24 3.59 25.01 -20.47
C VAL A 24 5.05 24.81 -20.02
N THR A 25 6.00 24.82 -20.96
CA THR A 25 7.44 24.70 -20.65
C THR A 25 7.96 25.91 -19.88
N VAL A 26 7.57 27.14 -20.24
CA VAL A 26 7.97 28.36 -19.53
C VAL A 26 7.34 28.41 -18.12
N ALA A 27 6.09 28.00 -17.94
CA ALA A 27 5.47 27.90 -16.62
C ALA A 27 6.22 26.90 -15.71
N TRP A 28 6.70 25.79 -16.26
CA TRP A 28 7.47 24.79 -15.53
C TRP A 28 8.86 25.28 -15.10
N ILE A 29 9.53 26.06 -15.96
CA ILE A 29 10.82 26.68 -15.67
C ILE A 29 10.68 27.79 -14.61
N VAL A 30 9.65 28.60 -14.69
CA VAL A 30 9.38 29.66 -13.68
C VAL A 30 9.05 29.06 -12.33
N LEU A 31 8.30 27.96 -12.26
CA LEU A 31 8.00 27.27 -10.99
C LEU A 31 9.27 26.69 -10.32
N ARG A 32 10.26 26.22 -11.11
CA ARG A 32 11.52 25.71 -10.57
C ARG A 32 12.46 26.81 -10.04
N VAL A 33 12.43 28.01 -10.61
CA VAL A 33 13.30 29.12 -10.20
C VAL A 33 12.83 29.76 -8.88
N PHE A 34 11.54 29.71 -8.56
CA PHE A 34 11.01 30.32 -7.34
C PHE A 34 11.05 29.41 -6.09
N PHE A 35 11.42 28.12 -6.23
CA PHE A 35 11.51 27.19 -5.10
C PHE A 35 12.94 26.76 -4.73
N THR A 36 13.98 27.43 -5.22
CA THR A 36 15.34 27.29 -4.69
C THR A 36 15.46 28.16 -3.44
N VAL A 37 15.26 27.56 -2.27
CA VAL A 37 15.53 28.16 -0.97
C VAL A 37 17.04 28.35 -0.84
N GLN A 38 17.49 29.59 -0.66
CA GLN A 38 18.87 29.88 -0.29
C GLN A 38 19.12 29.47 1.17
N PRO A 39 20.26 28.87 1.50
CA PRO A 39 20.62 28.62 2.91
C PRO A 39 20.99 29.93 3.60
N ALA A 40 20.45 30.14 4.78
CA ALA A 40 20.84 31.21 5.68
C ALA A 40 22.21 30.87 6.29
N GLU A 41 23.21 31.70 6.02
CA GLU A 41 24.49 31.68 6.76
C GLU A 41 24.27 32.23 8.16
N GLY A 42 24.52 31.41 9.17
CA GLY A 42 24.63 31.80 10.58
C GLY A 42 25.78 31.04 11.19
N GLU A 43 26.86 31.75 11.52
CA GLU A 43 28.03 31.17 12.16
C GLU A 43 27.74 30.72 13.60
N PRO A 44 28.39 29.66 14.12
CA PRO A 44 28.14 29.14 15.46
C PRO A 44 29.09 29.77 16.51
N SER A 45 28.52 30.31 17.55
CA SER A 45 29.17 30.57 18.79
C SER A 45 29.55 29.26 19.48
N GLY A 46 30.84 29.09 19.80
CA GLY A 46 31.36 27.91 20.45
C GLY A 46 30.85 27.72 21.88
N ALA A 47 30.32 26.55 22.15
CA ALA A 47 30.19 25.99 23.49
C ALA A 47 30.72 24.56 23.50
N THR A 48 31.89 24.40 24.11
CA THR A 48 32.51 23.10 24.36
C THR A 48 31.66 22.34 25.38
N MET A 49 30.95 21.33 24.96
CA MET A 49 30.33 20.34 25.87
C MET A 49 31.16 19.06 25.86
N THR A 50 31.72 18.77 27.00
CA THR A 50 32.39 17.52 27.36
C THR A 50 31.47 16.33 27.13
N ALA A 51 31.89 15.39 26.28
CA ALA A 51 31.21 14.13 26.06
C ALA A 51 31.27 13.30 27.35
N SER A 52 30.14 13.08 27.97
CA SER A 52 29.94 12.02 28.95
C SER A 52 29.68 10.72 28.23
N SER A 53 30.71 9.89 28.14
CA SER A 53 30.58 8.50 27.72
C SER A 53 29.93 7.70 28.83
N ASN A 54 28.62 7.44 28.72
CA ASN A 54 27.97 6.31 29.38
C ASN A 54 26.49 6.26 28.99
N ALA A 55 26.18 5.60 27.89
CA ALA A 55 24.91 4.92 27.64
C ALA A 55 25.07 3.94 26.48
N VAL A 56 25.93 2.92 26.65
CA VAL A 56 25.71 1.65 25.95
C VAL A 56 24.56 0.99 26.73
N GLY A 57 23.36 1.41 26.42
CA GLY A 57 22.16 0.69 26.82
C GLY A 57 22.17 -0.66 26.12
N SER A 58 22.19 -1.72 26.92
CA SER A 58 21.98 -3.10 26.56
C SER A 58 20.95 -3.17 25.42
N MET A 59 21.34 -3.63 24.25
CA MET A 59 20.41 -4.18 23.27
C MET A 59 19.73 -5.35 23.99
N ALA A 60 18.54 -5.08 24.56
CA ALA A 60 17.68 -6.15 25.05
C ALA A 60 17.57 -7.17 23.91
N GLU A 61 17.95 -8.38 24.20
CA GLU A 61 17.85 -9.53 23.32
C GLU A 61 16.41 -9.57 22.80
N ARG A 62 16.21 -9.09 21.55
CA ARG A 62 14.90 -9.05 20.92
C ARG A 62 14.43 -10.47 20.80
N ALA A 63 13.37 -10.83 21.50
CA ALA A 63 12.78 -12.14 21.43
C ALA A 63 12.46 -12.42 19.94
N ALA A 64 12.95 -13.54 19.42
CA ALA A 64 12.65 -13.96 18.06
C ALA A 64 11.13 -14.02 17.88
N PRO A 65 10.60 -13.56 16.71
CA PRO A 65 9.16 -13.62 16.42
C PRO A 65 8.65 -15.05 16.69
N ARG A 66 7.54 -15.17 17.40
CA ARG A 66 6.95 -16.49 17.64
C ARG A 66 6.42 -17.03 16.32
N PRO A 67 6.91 -18.19 15.84
CA PRO A 67 6.42 -18.74 14.59
C PRO A 67 4.93 -19.08 14.73
N ILE A 68 4.16 -18.79 13.69
CA ILE A 68 2.79 -19.31 13.57
C ILE A 68 2.90 -20.83 13.49
N THR A 69 2.27 -21.53 14.42
CA THR A 69 2.28 -22.99 14.48
C THR A 69 1.52 -23.64 13.31
N LYS A 70 0.67 -22.89 12.64
CA LYS A 70 -0.09 -23.31 11.45
C LYS A 70 -0.27 -22.15 10.48
N PRO A 71 0.68 -21.92 9.57
CA PRO A 71 0.60 -20.84 8.59
C PRO A 71 -0.58 -21.01 7.62
N PHE A 72 -1.01 -19.89 7.03
CA PHE A 72 -1.96 -19.91 5.92
C PHE A 72 -1.26 -20.36 4.64
N ASP A 73 -2.04 -20.92 3.71
CA ASP A 73 -1.51 -21.29 2.39
C ASP A 73 -1.59 -20.12 1.42
N HIS A 74 -2.62 -19.29 1.56
CA HIS A 74 -2.83 -18.13 0.71
C HIS A 74 -3.01 -16.88 1.57
N VAL A 75 -2.31 -15.80 1.20
CA VAL A 75 -2.52 -14.49 1.82
C VAL A 75 -2.78 -13.45 0.73
N ILE A 76 -3.81 -12.65 0.96
CA ILE A 76 -4.19 -11.54 0.10
C ILE A 76 -3.93 -10.24 0.87
N VAL A 77 -3.14 -9.35 0.29
CA VAL A 77 -3.06 -7.95 0.69
C VAL A 77 -3.94 -7.15 -0.25
N LEU A 78 -5.10 -6.72 0.25
CA LEU A 78 -6.07 -5.91 -0.48
C LEU A 78 -5.91 -4.45 -0.08
N SER A 79 -5.51 -3.61 -1.02
CA SER A 79 -5.51 -2.16 -0.87
C SER A 79 -6.71 -1.55 -1.61
N ILE A 80 -7.52 -0.76 -0.90
CA ILE A 80 -8.60 0.04 -1.47
C ILE A 80 -8.18 1.50 -1.44
N ASP A 81 -7.72 2.00 -2.58
CA ASP A 81 -7.12 3.32 -2.78
C ASP A 81 -8.09 4.45 -2.43
N GLY A 82 -7.68 5.37 -1.57
CA GLY A 82 -8.50 6.49 -1.15
C GLY A 82 -9.69 6.12 -0.23
N LEU A 83 -9.64 4.96 0.45
CA LEU A 83 -10.71 4.53 1.35
C LEU A 83 -10.54 5.14 2.75
N ARG A 84 -11.46 6.03 3.12
CA ARG A 84 -11.53 6.63 4.46
C ARG A 84 -11.97 5.62 5.51
N ALA A 85 -11.37 5.70 6.69
CA ALA A 85 -11.73 4.84 7.83
C ALA A 85 -13.19 5.06 8.29
N ASP A 86 -13.67 6.31 8.30
CA ASP A 86 -15.04 6.64 8.66
C ASP A 86 -16.08 6.20 7.61
N ALA A 87 -15.66 6.00 6.35
CA ALA A 87 -16.53 5.43 5.32
C ALA A 87 -16.75 3.93 5.53
N VAL A 88 -15.73 3.21 6.02
CA VAL A 88 -15.88 1.79 6.43
C VAL A 88 -16.84 1.70 7.62
N GLU A 89 -16.65 2.53 8.64
CA GLU A 89 -17.53 2.61 9.80
C GLU A 89 -18.98 2.89 9.40
N ASP A 90 -19.20 3.86 8.51
CA ASP A 90 -20.53 4.19 7.99
C ASP A 90 -21.15 3.04 7.20
N ALA A 91 -20.38 2.37 6.34
CA ALA A 91 -20.87 1.22 5.57
C ALA A 91 -21.34 0.08 6.50
N VAL A 92 -20.54 -0.27 7.51
CA VAL A 92 -20.92 -1.29 8.51
C VAL A 92 -22.17 -0.86 9.28
N ARG A 93 -22.27 0.38 9.73
CA ARG A 93 -23.47 0.92 10.41
C ARG A 93 -24.72 0.83 9.52
N ARG A 94 -24.58 0.98 8.21
CA ARG A 94 -25.65 0.82 7.21
C ARG A 94 -25.92 -0.65 6.85
N GLY A 95 -25.24 -1.62 7.50
CA GLY A 95 -25.45 -3.04 7.28
C GLY A 95 -24.83 -3.58 5.99
N ARG A 96 -23.77 -2.97 5.48
CA ARG A 96 -23.03 -3.44 4.31
C ARG A 96 -22.23 -4.70 4.67
N PRO A 97 -22.44 -5.84 3.98
CA PRO A 97 -21.98 -7.14 4.45
C PRO A 97 -20.47 -7.38 4.28
N GLY A 98 -19.83 -6.79 3.28
CA GLY A 98 -18.43 -7.07 2.94
C GLY A 98 -17.46 -6.56 4.00
N PHE A 99 -17.53 -5.27 4.32
CA PHE A 99 -16.73 -4.70 5.40
C PHE A 99 -17.13 -5.27 6.77
N ALA A 100 -18.43 -5.52 7.01
CA ALA A 100 -18.86 -6.14 8.24
C ALA A 100 -18.20 -7.52 8.43
N ALA A 101 -18.16 -8.35 7.39
CA ALA A 101 -17.50 -9.66 7.44
C ALA A 101 -15.97 -9.54 7.67
N LEU A 102 -15.30 -8.58 7.04
CA LEU A 102 -13.88 -8.36 7.30
C LEU A 102 -13.62 -7.89 8.73
N LEU A 103 -14.47 -7.00 9.28
CA LEU A 103 -14.32 -6.49 10.65
C LEU A 103 -14.66 -7.53 11.73
N GLU A 104 -15.15 -8.71 11.37
CA GLU A 104 -15.17 -9.87 12.28
C GLU A 104 -13.74 -10.32 12.65
N GLY A 105 -12.73 -10.03 11.82
CA GLY A 105 -11.33 -10.28 12.12
C GLY A 105 -10.68 -9.19 12.99
N PRO A 106 -9.44 -9.42 13.49
CA PRO A 106 -8.64 -8.37 14.13
C PRO A 106 -8.54 -7.12 13.27
N HIS A 107 -8.92 -5.96 13.81
CA HIS A 107 -8.97 -4.74 13.02
C HIS A 107 -8.71 -3.47 13.84
N THR A 108 -8.41 -2.38 13.13
CA THR A 108 -8.46 -1.03 13.63
C THR A 108 -8.88 -0.06 12.52
N LEU A 109 -9.62 0.97 12.87
CA LEU A 109 -9.93 2.12 12.01
C LEU A 109 -9.02 3.32 12.32
N GLU A 110 -7.98 3.08 13.13
CA GLU A 110 -6.99 4.06 13.57
C GLU A 110 -5.57 3.72 13.09
N ALA A 111 -5.46 3.02 11.96
CA ALA A 111 -4.17 2.87 11.30
C ALA A 111 -3.75 4.17 10.59
N ARG A 112 -2.49 4.27 10.24
CA ARG A 112 -1.88 5.48 9.66
C ARG A 112 -1.17 5.17 8.34
N THR A 113 -1.16 6.15 7.47
CA THR A 113 -0.29 6.22 6.29
C THR A 113 1.17 6.42 6.69
N ASP A 114 2.04 6.56 5.72
CA ASP A 114 3.39 7.07 5.94
C ASP A 114 3.36 8.41 6.68
N PRO A 115 4.30 8.70 7.61
CA PRO A 115 4.30 9.94 8.40
C PRO A 115 4.53 11.21 7.57
N ASP A 116 5.13 11.11 6.41
CA ASP A 116 5.51 12.26 5.59
C ASP A 116 4.60 12.49 4.38
N ILE A 117 3.83 11.48 3.96
CA ILE A 117 3.12 11.54 2.68
C ILE A 117 1.81 10.74 2.68
N THR A 118 0.81 11.28 1.99
CA THR A 118 -0.50 10.63 1.76
C THR A 118 -0.76 10.49 0.27
N VAL A 119 0.17 9.85 -0.46
CA VAL A 119 0.15 9.73 -1.91
C VAL A 119 0.28 8.27 -2.31
N THR A 120 -0.39 7.87 -3.38
CA THR A 120 -0.63 6.48 -3.77
C THR A 120 0.65 5.62 -3.86
N LEU A 121 1.53 5.87 -4.83
CA LEU A 121 2.70 4.99 -5.03
C LEU A 121 3.66 4.92 -3.84
N PRO A 122 4.01 6.04 -3.18
CA PRO A 122 4.84 5.98 -1.96
C PRO A 122 4.24 5.11 -0.86
N ASN A 123 2.95 5.24 -0.56
CA ASN A 123 2.31 4.42 0.47
C ASN A 123 2.20 2.95 0.08
N HIS A 124 1.88 2.64 -1.18
CA HIS A 124 1.88 1.26 -1.67
C HIS A 124 3.29 0.66 -1.68
N THR A 125 4.31 1.46 -2.00
CA THR A 125 5.71 1.02 -1.88
C THR A 125 6.05 0.67 -0.42
N GLY A 126 5.58 1.48 0.54
CA GLY A 126 5.68 1.14 1.96
C GLY A 126 5.02 -0.20 2.29
N MET A 127 3.80 -0.46 1.78
CA MET A 127 3.07 -1.73 2.02
C MET A 127 3.88 -2.96 1.57
N VAL A 128 4.49 -2.91 0.40
CA VAL A 128 5.15 -4.08 -0.19
C VAL A 128 6.61 -4.23 0.25
N THR A 129 7.24 -3.17 0.77
CA THR A 129 8.65 -3.19 1.19
C THR A 129 8.86 -3.11 2.70
N GLY A 130 7.82 -2.81 3.49
CA GLY A 130 7.94 -2.58 4.93
C GLY A 130 8.85 -1.38 5.27
N ARG A 131 8.90 -0.35 4.40
CA ARG A 131 9.76 0.82 4.55
C ARG A 131 8.93 2.10 4.58
N LEU A 132 9.34 3.06 5.37
CA LEU A 132 8.82 4.43 5.25
C LEU A 132 9.36 5.11 3.99
N PHE A 133 8.71 6.21 3.60
CA PHE A 133 9.08 6.94 2.39
C PHE A 133 10.50 7.47 2.45
N LYS A 134 10.89 8.15 3.55
CA LYS A 134 12.15 8.88 3.67
C LYS A 134 13.18 8.19 4.55
N GLY A 135 14.42 8.62 4.36
CA GLY A 135 15.55 8.27 5.22
C GLY A 135 16.49 7.24 4.60
N PRO A 136 17.60 6.94 5.29
CA PRO A 136 18.61 6.00 4.80
C PRO A 136 18.06 4.58 4.57
N GLN A 137 17.02 4.22 5.31
CA GLN A 137 16.33 2.92 5.19
C GLN A 137 14.96 3.07 4.52
N GLY A 138 14.60 4.28 4.07
CA GLY A 138 13.38 4.56 3.32
C GLY A 138 13.45 4.01 1.91
N HIS A 139 12.30 3.81 1.27
CA HIS A 139 12.30 3.39 -0.14
C HIS A 139 12.60 4.55 -1.11
N ASN A 140 12.47 5.80 -0.68
CA ASN A 140 12.79 7.05 -1.40
C ASN A 140 12.06 7.25 -2.75
N TRP A 141 11.03 6.50 -3.05
CA TRP A 141 10.22 6.68 -4.26
C TRP A 141 9.15 7.75 -4.02
N LEU A 142 9.30 8.91 -4.65
CA LEU A 142 8.36 10.03 -4.55
C LEU A 142 7.34 10.11 -5.71
N PRO A 143 7.71 9.79 -6.99
CA PRO A 143 6.80 9.99 -8.11
C PRO A 143 5.48 9.23 -7.94
N ASN A 144 4.37 9.82 -8.41
CA ASN A 144 3.04 9.22 -8.33
C ASN A 144 2.36 9.05 -9.69
N ASP A 145 3.07 9.39 -10.75
CA ASP A 145 2.65 9.18 -12.14
C ASP A 145 3.16 7.83 -12.66
N LEU A 146 2.91 7.56 -13.94
CA LEU A 146 3.50 6.42 -14.62
C LEU A 146 5.03 6.49 -14.48
N PRO A 147 5.69 5.43 -13.99
CA PRO A 147 7.13 5.46 -13.82
C PRO A 147 7.83 5.61 -15.17
N PRO A 148 9.01 6.26 -15.21
CA PRO A 148 9.86 6.26 -16.39
C PRO A 148 10.29 4.84 -16.75
N THR A 149 10.93 4.66 -17.89
CA THR A 149 11.49 3.35 -18.27
C THR A 149 12.57 2.89 -17.27
N ILE A 150 12.88 1.61 -17.25
CA ILE A 150 13.94 1.04 -16.38
C ILE A 150 15.28 1.75 -16.64
N ILE A 151 15.61 2.03 -17.91
CA ILE A 151 16.86 2.72 -18.31
C ILE A 151 16.90 4.14 -17.75
N GLU A 152 15.76 4.80 -17.63
CA GLU A 152 15.63 6.15 -17.08
C GLU A 152 15.49 6.17 -15.56
N GLY A 153 15.67 5.02 -14.89
CA GLY A 153 15.60 4.91 -13.44
C GLY A 153 14.20 4.59 -12.87
N GLY A 154 13.32 4.06 -13.69
CA GLY A 154 11.93 3.71 -13.30
C GLY A 154 11.81 2.44 -12.42
N THR A 155 12.68 2.30 -11.43
CA THR A 155 12.67 1.20 -10.44
C THR A 155 12.90 1.72 -9.03
N LEU A 156 12.43 0.97 -8.02
CA LEU A 156 12.71 1.27 -6.61
C LEU A 156 14.21 1.17 -6.31
N HIS A 157 14.90 0.25 -6.95
CA HIS A 157 16.34 0.06 -6.77
C HIS A 157 17.13 1.30 -7.20
N ALA A 158 16.75 1.91 -8.32
CA ALA A 158 17.39 3.14 -8.79
C ALA A 158 17.10 4.33 -7.86
N ALA A 159 15.87 4.46 -7.37
CA ALA A 159 15.49 5.55 -6.46
C ALA A 159 16.19 5.44 -5.09
N HIS A 160 16.38 4.22 -4.59
CA HIS A 160 17.05 3.97 -3.32
C HIS A 160 18.59 3.94 -3.44
N GLY A 161 19.11 3.65 -4.63
CA GLY A 161 20.55 3.49 -4.88
C GLY A 161 21.11 2.10 -4.55
N SER A 162 20.26 1.15 -4.15
CA SER A 162 20.59 -0.26 -3.93
C SER A 162 19.34 -1.13 -4.04
N TYR A 163 19.51 -2.45 -4.03
CA TYR A 163 18.37 -3.38 -4.07
C TYR A 163 17.40 -3.13 -2.90
N VAL A 164 16.12 -3.04 -3.20
CA VAL A 164 15.02 -2.88 -2.23
C VAL A 164 14.22 -4.16 -2.21
N PRO A 165 14.41 -5.05 -1.22
CA PRO A 165 13.60 -6.26 -1.08
C PRO A 165 12.13 -5.93 -0.79
N SER A 166 11.25 -6.81 -1.22
CA SER A 166 9.81 -6.74 -1.03
C SER A 166 9.25 -8.01 -0.38
N MET A 167 7.97 -7.99 -0.06
CA MET A 167 7.27 -9.18 0.40
C MET A 167 7.23 -10.29 -0.67
N TRP A 168 7.30 -9.92 -1.96
CA TRP A 168 7.34 -10.89 -3.06
C TRP A 168 8.69 -11.60 -3.13
N ASP A 169 9.81 -10.90 -2.86
CA ASP A 169 11.13 -11.54 -2.75
C ASP A 169 11.08 -12.68 -1.76
N VAL A 170 10.62 -12.40 -0.53
CA VAL A 170 10.58 -13.40 0.53
C VAL A 170 9.64 -14.56 0.20
N ALA A 171 8.46 -14.28 -0.34
CA ALA A 171 7.51 -15.33 -0.70
C ALA A 171 8.04 -16.20 -1.85
N HIS A 172 8.60 -15.58 -2.89
CA HIS A 172 9.15 -16.26 -4.05
C HIS A 172 10.37 -17.11 -3.66
N ASP A 173 11.28 -16.57 -2.85
CA ASP A 173 12.45 -17.29 -2.31
C ASP A 173 12.06 -18.59 -1.58
N HIS A 174 10.84 -18.65 -1.04
CA HIS A 174 10.29 -19.83 -0.37
C HIS A 174 9.37 -20.67 -1.27
N GLY A 175 9.39 -20.43 -2.59
CA GLY A 175 8.66 -21.20 -3.59
C GLY A 175 7.16 -20.96 -3.66
N LEU A 176 6.66 -19.85 -3.09
CA LEU A 176 5.26 -19.49 -3.21
C LEU A 176 4.97 -18.88 -4.60
N LEU A 177 3.74 -19.04 -5.07
CA LEU A 177 3.22 -18.26 -6.18
C LEU A 177 2.99 -16.82 -5.74
N THR A 178 3.55 -15.87 -6.47
CA THR A 178 3.45 -14.45 -6.15
C THR A 178 2.71 -13.69 -7.24
N GLY A 179 1.86 -12.74 -6.85
CA GLY A 179 1.13 -11.99 -7.85
C GLY A 179 0.67 -10.62 -7.41
N MET A 180 0.47 -9.77 -8.42
CA MET A 180 -0.14 -8.45 -8.29
C MET A 180 -1.22 -8.27 -9.35
N ILE A 181 -2.41 -7.82 -8.91
CA ILE A 181 -3.51 -7.44 -9.80
C ILE A 181 -3.95 -6.03 -9.41
N ALA A 182 -3.72 -5.04 -10.26
CA ALA A 182 -3.93 -3.63 -9.93
C ALA A 182 -4.81 -2.90 -10.94
N SER A 183 -5.54 -1.87 -10.49
CA SER A 183 -6.41 -1.06 -11.34
C SER A 183 -5.84 0.31 -11.72
N LYS A 184 -4.55 0.57 -11.50
CA LYS A 184 -3.83 1.75 -12.01
C LYS A 184 -2.55 1.33 -12.74
N GLU A 185 -2.31 1.87 -13.93
CA GLU A 185 -1.14 1.54 -14.76
C GLU A 185 0.20 1.85 -14.08
N LYS A 186 0.24 2.86 -13.22
CA LYS A 186 1.48 3.24 -12.52
C LYS A 186 2.05 2.13 -11.62
N PHE A 187 1.30 1.09 -11.30
CA PHE A 187 1.77 -0.10 -10.59
C PHE A 187 2.74 -0.95 -11.41
N ILE A 188 2.93 -0.65 -12.71
CA ILE A 188 4.02 -1.21 -13.52
C ILE A 188 5.41 -0.96 -12.88
N LEU A 189 5.51 0.01 -11.95
CA LEU A 189 6.69 0.24 -11.13
C LEU A 189 7.21 -1.05 -10.48
N TYR A 190 6.31 -1.88 -9.97
CA TYR A 190 6.71 -3.11 -9.29
C TYR A 190 7.14 -4.20 -10.27
N ASP A 191 6.49 -4.31 -11.42
CA ASP A 191 6.96 -5.18 -12.49
C ASP A 191 8.34 -4.72 -12.98
N ASN A 192 8.53 -3.43 -13.23
CA ASN A 192 9.84 -2.88 -13.60
C ASN A 192 10.93 -3.18 -12.56
N THR A 193 10.57 -3.15 -11.27
CA THR A 193 11.51 -3.32 -10.16
C THR A 193 11.90 -4.79 -9.93
N TYR A 194 10.93 -5.72 -10.07
CA TYR A 194 11.08 -7.09 -9.61
C TYR A 194 11.03 -8.15 -10.73
N ARG A 195 11.15 -7.72 -12.00
CA ARG A 195 11.23 -8.63 -13.14
C ARG A 195 12.63 -9.28 -13.24
N GLU A 196 12.77 -10.24 -14.14
CA GLU A 196 13.97 -11.06 -14.30
C GLU A 196 15.28 -10.24 -14.40
N GLU A 197 15.26 -9.11 -15.12
CA GLU A 197 16.48 -8.32 -15.35
C GLU A 197 16.88 -7.47 -14.13
N GLN A 198 15.97 -7.24 -13.19
CA GLN A 198 16.16 -6.34 -12.04
C GLN A 198 16.11 -7.06 -10.69
N GLY A 199 15.45 -8.21 -10.61
CA GLY A 199 15.32 -9.00 -9.40
C GLY A 199 16.65 -9.65 -8.96
N ALA A 200 16.70 -10.09 -7.70
CA ALA A 200 17.82 -10.84 -7.14
C ALA A 200 17.61 -12.35 -7.29
N PRO A 201 18.68 -13.17 -7.32
CA PRO A 201 18.56 -14.62 -7.11
C PRO A 201 17.85 -14.92 -5.81
N ASP A 202 17.16 -16.05 -5.72
CA ASP A 202 16.55 -16.46 -4.45
C ASP A 202 17.60 -16.67 -3.36
N ALA A 203 17.28 -16.18 -2.17
CA ALA A 203 18.16 -16.30 -1.01
C ALA A 203 18.07 -17.69 -0.35
N VAL A 204 17.04 -18.48 -0.70
CA VAL A 204 16.76 -19.82 -0.17
C VAL A 204 16.77 -20.82 -1.34
N ALA A 205 17.47 -21.95 -1.19
CA ALA A 205 17.50 -22.99 -2.22
C ALA A 205 16.20 -23.84 -2.20
N PRO A 206 15.72 -24.31 -3.35
CA PRO A 206 16.26 -24.08 -4.70
C PRO A 206 15.98 -22.67 -5.22
N ASP A 207 16.84 -22.16 -6.10
CA ASP A 207 16.64 -20.91 -6.81
C ASP A 207 15.53 -21.09 -7.86
N HIS A 208 14.44 -20.32 -7.75
CA HIS A 208 13.29 -20.34 -8.65
C HIS A 208 13.35 -19.22 -9.72
N GLY A 209 14.44 -18.46 -9.75
CA GLY A 209 14.67 -17.38 -10.69
C GLY A 209 14.68 -16.00 -10.06
N ARG A 210 14.89 -14.99 -10.89
CA ARG A 210 15.07 -13.61 -10.43
C ARG A 210 13.78 -12.78 -10.49
N ALA A 211 12.81 -13.16 -11.31
CA ALA A 211 11.50 -12.51 -11.34
C ALA A 211 10.75 -12.81 -10.05
N LYS A 212 10.43 -11.77 -9.27
CA LYS A 212 9.77 -11.93 -7.96
C LYS A 212 8.25 -11.83 -8.00
N LEU A 213 7.70 -11.65 -9.19
CA LEU A 213 6.26 -11.67 -9.47
C LEU A 213 5.99 -12.67 -10.59
N ASP A 214 5.36 -13.80 -10.26
CA ASP A 214 4.91 -14.80 -11.26
C ASP A 214 3.74 -14.27 -12.11
N VAL A 215 2.90 -13.42 -11.50
CA VAL A 215 1.70 -12.86 -12.14
C VAL A 215 1.65 -11.36 -11.93
N VAL A 216 1.64 -10.61 -13.03
CA VAL A 216 1.39 -9.16 -13.04
C VAL A 216 0.24 -8.89 -13.98
N GLU A 217 -0.88 -8.41 -13.45
CA GLU A 217 -2.04 -8.08 -14.24
C GLU A 217 -2.57 -6.70 -13.91
N LEU A 218 -2.93 -5.97 -14.96
CA LEU A 218 -3.70 -4.74 -14.86
C LEU A 218 -5.15 -5.03 -15.22
N ALA A 219 -6.09 -4.45 -14.48
CA ALA A 219 -7.51 -4.62 -14.69
C ALA A 219 -8.24 -3.29 -14.59
N PHE A 220 -9.26 -3.10 -15.42
CA PHE A 220 -10.08 -1.92 -15.32
C PHE A 220 -11.04 -2.05 -14.14
N ARG A 221 -10.94 -1.15 -13.15
CA ARG A 221 -11.77 -1.10 -11.93
C ARG A 221 -11.62 -2.30 -10.99
N GLY A 222 -12.11 -2.15 -9.78
CA GLY A 222 -12.10 -3.18 -8.73
C GLY A 222 -12.78 -4.48 -9.15
N GLU A 223 -13.89 -4.42 -9.92
CA GLU A 223 -14.56 -5.62 -10.44
C GLU A 223 -13.66 -6.47 -11.33
N GLY A 224 -12.83 -5.84 -12.14
CA GLY A 224 -11.86 -6.55 -12.98
C GLY A 224 -10.78 -7.23 -12.15
N VAL A 225 -10.31 -6.54 -11.10
CA VAL A 225 -9.31 -7.07 -10.17
C VAL A 225 -9.89 -8.25 -9.40
N GLU A 226 -11.08 -8.12 -8.82
CA GLU A 226 -11.74 -9.15 -8.01
C GLU A 226 -11.94 -10.45 -8.82
N ARG A 227 -12.51 -10.39 -10.03
CA ARG A 227 -12.70 -11.58 -10.87
C ARG A 227 -11.38 -12.29 -11.22
N LYS A 228 -10.32 -11.51 -11.49
CA LYS A 228 -9.00 -12.08 -11.77
C LYS A 228 -8.38 -12.72 -10.53
N ALA A 229 -8.60 -12.10 -9.36
CA ALA A 229 -8.12 -12.61 -8.09
C ALA A 229 -8.78 -13.94 -7.72
N GLU A 230 -10.10 -14.08 -7.87
CA GLU A 230 -10.81 -15.35 -7.65
C GLU A 230 -10.24 -16.47 -8.55
N ALA A 231 -10.10 -16.21 -9.85
CA ALA A 231 -9.55 -17.18 -10.79
C ALA A 231 -8.08 -17.56 -10.48
N ALA A 232 -7.28 -16.61 -10.01
CA ALA A 232 -5.89 -16.83 -9.65
C ALA A 232 -5.77 -17.66 -8.36
N LEU A 233 -6.60 -17.38 -7.36
CA LEU A 233 -6.68 -18.16 -6.12
C LEU A 233 -7.14 -19.60 -6.39
N ASP A 234 -8.17 -19.79 -7.20
CA ASP A 234 -8.66 -21.12 -7.56
C ASP A 234 -7.59 -21.94 -8.26
N ARG A 235 -6.83 -21.32 -9.17
CA ARG A 235 -5.72 -21.98 -9.85
C ARG A 235 -4.61 -22.35 -8.88
N ALA A 236 -4.18 -21.43 -8.02
CA ALA A 236 -3.15 -21.70 -7.02
C ALA A 236 -3.55 -22.87 -6.10
N ALA A 237 -4.81 -22.88 -5.65
CA ALA A 237 -5.35 -23.94 -4.80
C ALA A 237 -5.45 -25.29 -5.53
N ALA A 238 -5.87 -25.29 -6.81
CA ALA A 238 -5.94 -26.49 -7.63
C ALA A 238 -4.56 -27.10 -7.92
N ASP A 239 -3.55 -26.23 -8.10
CA ASP A 239 -2.15 -26.64 -8.33
C ASP A 239 -1.44 -27.01 -7.02
N GLY A 240 -2.10 -26.89 -5.87
CA GLY A 240 -1.52 -27.15 -4.55
C GLY A 240 -0.42 -26.17 -4.15
N ARG A 241 -0.33 -25.00 -4.79
CA ARG A 241 0.70 -23.98 -4.55
C ARG A 241 0.22 -22.99 -3.49
N ARG A 242 1.05 -22.74 -2.48
CA ARG A 242 0.86 -21.61 -1.57
C ARG A 242 1.08 -20.31 -2.34
N SER A 243 0.42 -19.20 -1.93
CA SER A 243 0.49 -17.96 -2.70
C SER A 243 0.38 -16.69 -1.86
N LEU A 244 1.00 -15.62 -2.39
CA LEU A 244 0.90 -14.24 -1.89
C LEU A 244 0.39 -13.33 -3.00
N TRP A 245 -0.73 -12.66 -2.76
CA TRP A 245 -1.39 -11.77 -3.71
C TRP A 245 -1.45 -10.35 -3.19
N PHE A 246 -1.15 -9.39 -4.06
CA PHE A 246 -1.43 -7.98 -3.84
C PHE A 246 -2.54 -7.54 -4.79
N LEU A 247 -3.67 -7.10 -4.22
CA LEU A 247 -4.83 -6.62 -4.98
C LEU A 247 -5.02 -5.13 -4.74
N HIS A 248 -5.29 -4.38 -5.81
CA HIS A 248 -5.47 -2.94 -5.71
C HIS A 248 -6.77 -2.49 -6.39
N PHE A 249 -7.70 -1.91 -5.62
CA PHE A 249 -8.93 -1.30 -6.10
C PHE A 249 -8.79 0.22 -6.10
N ALA A 250 -8.96 0.88 -7.26
CA ALA A 250 -8.76 2.33 -7.41
C ALA A 250 -10.04 3.16 -7.37
N ASP A 251 -11.21 2.53 -7.28
CA ASP A 251 -12.50 3.16 -7.56
C ASP A 251 -12.85 4.29 -6.60
N THR A 252 -12.55 4.14 -5.31
CA THR A 252 -12.79 5.16 -4.27
C THR A 252 -11.95 6.41 -4.50
N ASP A 253 -10.69 6.25 -4.88
CA ASP A 253 -9.80 7.36 -5.21
C ASP A 253 -10.23 8.09 -6.49
N PHE A 254 -10.54 7.35 -7.56
CA PHE A 254 -11.09 7.96 -8.77
C PHE A 254 -12.38 8.75 -8.52
N THR A 255 -13.24 8.21 -7.66
CA THR A 255 -14.49 8.88 -7.30
C THR A 255 -14.21 10.14 -6.47
N GLY A 256 -13.30 10.05 -5.50
CA GLY A 256 -12.88 11.16 -4.67
C GLY A 256 -12.30 12.32 -5.48
N HIS A 257 -11.38 12.04 -6.39
CA HIS A 257 -10.81 13.04 -7.30
C HIS A 257 -11.84 13.65 -8.26
N GLY A 258 -12.81 12.85 -8.72
CA GLY A 258 -13.82 13.32 -9.65
C GLY A 258 -15.04 13.99 -9.02
N LYS A 259 -15.39 13.65 -7.76
CA LYS A 259 -16.67 13.98 -7.11
C LYS A 259 -16.54 14.35 -5.63
N THR A 260 -15.34 14.53 -5.11
CA THR A 260 -15.00 14.70 -3.70
C THR A 260 -15.16 13.41 -2.86
N TRP A 261 -14.53 13.38 -1.68
CA TRP A 261 -14.73 12.34 -0.64
C TRP A 261 -15.92 12.71 0.25
N ASP A 262 -17.07 13.01 -0.37
CA ASP A 262 -18.26 13.46 0.32
C ASP A 262 -18.94 12.33 1.09
N MET A 263 -19.08 12.49 2.41
CA MET A 263 -19.69 11.53 3.33
C MET A 263 -21.18 11.78 3.56
N THR A 264 -21.81 12.72 2.82
CA THR A 264 -23.25 12.93 2.95
C THR A 264 -24.04 11.75 2.36
N PRO A 265 -25.15 11.36 2.99
CA PRO A 265 -25.98 10.28 2.46
C PRO A 265 -26.42 10.52 1.00
N GLY A 266 -26.19 9.52 0.15
CA GLY A 266 -26.50 9.59 -1.29
C GLY A 266 -25.40 10.19 -2.17
N SER A 267 -24.25 10.54 -1.61
CA SER A 267 -23.08 11.01 -2.38
C SER A 267 -22.51 9.92 -3.30
N ASP A 268 -21.85 10.35 -4.38
CA ASP A 268 -21.14 9.46 -5.30
C ASP A 268 -20.04 8.64 -4.60
N TYR A 269 -19.37 9.25 -3.61
CA TYR A 269 -18.33 8.57 -2.85
C TYR A 269 -18.90 7.43 -2.00
N LEU A 270 -19.95 7.66 -1.23
CA LEU A 270 -20.60 6.59 -0.45
C LEU A 270 -21.19 5.51 -1.36
N ALA A 271 -21.74 5.87 -2.51
CA ALA A 271 -22.20 4.88 -3.49
C ALA A 271 -21.02 4.05 -4.06
N CYS A 272 -19.85 4.66 -4.21
CA CYS A 272 -18.63 3.92 -4.58
C CYS A 272 -18.16 3.00 -3.46
N VAL A 273 -18.14 3.47 -2.21
CA VAL A 273 -17.82 2.66 -1.03
C VAL A 273 -18.75 1.44 -0.94
N ASP A 274 -20.05 1.60 -1.21
CA ASP A 274 -21.01 0.50 -1.26
C ASP A 274 -20.68 -0.53 -2.36
N ARG A 275 -20.19 -0.08 -3.52
CA ARG A 275 -19.70 -1.01 -4.56
C ARG A 275 -18.44 -1.75 -4.13
N MET A 276 -17.50 -1.09 -3.47
CA MET A 276 -16.29 -1.75 -2.94
C MET A 276 -16.66 -2.79 -1.88
N ASP A 277 -17.59 -2.46 -0.99
CA ASP A 277 -18.14 -3.42 -0.02
C ASP A 277 -18.68 -4.68 -0.71
N ALA A 278 -19.46 -4.53 -1.79
CA ALA A 278 -19.98 -5.66 -2.55
C ALA A 278 -18.89 -6.50 -3.22
N LEU A 279 -17.77 -5.91 -3.66
CA LEU A 279 -16.61 -6.67 -4.18
C LEU A 279 -15.94 -7.46 -3.05
N VAL A 280 -15.73 -6.81 -1.91
CA VAL A 280 -15.17 -7.44 -0.70
C VAL A 280 -16.04 -8.62 -0.24
N ASP A 281 -17.35 -8.43 -0.20
CA ASP A 281 -18.30 -9.47 0.17
C ASP A 281 -18.24 -10.70 -0.76
N ARG A 282 -18.11 -10.48 -2.10
CA ARG A 282 -17.90 -11.59 -3.03
C ARG A 282 -16.58 -12.32 -2.78
N LEU A 283 -15.48 -11.60 -2.62
CA LEU A 283 -14.18 -12.20 -2.35
C LEU A 283 -14.19 -13.02 -1.05
N VAL A 284 -14.75 -12.47 0.04
CA VAL A 284 -14.89 -13.18 1.33
C VAL A 284 -15.73 -14.43 1.18
N ARG A 285 -16.87 -14.33 0.48
CA ARG A 285 -17.73 -15.49 0.21
C ARG A 285 -17.07 -16.53 -0.69
N HIS A 286 -16.34 -16.10 -1.72
CA HIS A 286 -15.57 -17.00 -2.57
C HIS A 286 -14.60 -17.83 -1.74
N VAL A 287 -13.78 -17.18 -0.91
CA VAL A 287 -12.84 -17.85 -0.01
C VAL A 287 -13.57 -18.75 0.99
N GLY A 288 -14.66 -18.27 1.58
CA GLY A 288 -15.42 -19.02 2.60
C GLY A 288 -16.20 -20.20 2.08
N SER A 289 -16.59 -20.21 0.79
CA SER A 289 -17.36 -21.28 0.15
C SER A 289 -16.50 -22.32 -0.58
N ASN A 290 -15.28 -21.96 -1.00
CA ASN A 290 -14.38 -22.89 -1.69
C ASN A 290 -13.65 -23.78 -0.68
N PRO A 291 -13.86 -25.11 -0.67
CA PRO A 291 -13.23 -26.03 0.29
C PRO A 291 -11.69 -25.99 0.27
N SER A 292 -11.08 -25.65 -0.87
CA SER A 292 -9.62 -25.57 -1.01
C SER A 292 -9.05 -24.28 -0.44
N LEU A 293 -9.84 -23.23 -0.24
CA LEU A 293 -9.45 -21.93 0.27
C LEU A 293 -9.90 -21.69 1.72
N LYS A 294 -11.06 -22.24 2.09
CA LYS A 294 -11.68 -22.04 3.41
C LYS A 294 -10.74 -22.47 4.54
N GLY A 295 -10.51 -21.57 5.50
CA GLY A 295 -9.61 -21.80 6.63
C GLY A 295 -8.12 -21.89 6.23
N ARG A 296 -7.78 -21.70 4.96
CA ARG A 296 -6.41 -21.72 4.41
C ARG A 296 -5.98 -20.37 3.83
N THR A 297 -6.91 -19.42 3.75
CA THR A 297 -6.69 -18.09 3.19
C THR A 297 -6.89 -17.02 4.25
N ALA A 298 -5.96 -16.06 4.32
CA ALA A 298 -6.11 -14.85 5.11
C ALA A 298 -6.17 -13.61 4.17
N ILE A 299 -6.91 -12.59 4.59
CA ILE A 299 -7.03 -11.31 3.88
C ILE A 299 -6.59 -10.19 4.80
N ILE A 300 -5.60 -9.41 4.37
CA ILE A 300 -5.24 -8.14 4.98
C ILE A 300 -5.89 -7.05 4.13
N MET A 301 -6.76 -6.22 4.69
CA MET A 301 -7.34 -5.08 3.99
C MET A 301 -6.86 -3.79 4.64
N THR A 302 -6.37 -2.86 3.80
CA THR A 302 -5.99 -1.51 4.21
C THR A 302 -6.25 -0.52 3.08
N ALA A 303 -5.89 0.75 3.31
CA ALA A 303 -5.86 1.79 2.30
C ALA A 303 -4.47 2.45 2.26
N ASP A 304 -4.14 3.05 1.15
CA ASP A 304 -2.92 3.84 1.00
C ASP A 304 -3.06 5.23 1.61
N HIS A 305 -4.26 5.80 1.53
CA HIS A 305 -4.69 7.06 2.15
C HIS A 305 -6.21 7.13 2.21
N GLY A 306 -6.74 8.10 2.93
CA GLY A 306 -8.13 8.53 2.83
C GLY A 306 -8.30 9.59 1.75
N GLY A 307 -8.97 10.72 2.06
CA GLY A 307 -9.10 11.83 1.12
C GLY A 307 -10.11 12.87 1.54
N GLY A 308 -10.10 14.01 0.85
CA GLY A 308 -11.00 15.12 1.10
C GLY A 308 -10.33 16.35 1.70
N ALA A 309 -9.01 16.35 1.83
CA ALA A 309 -8.24 17.52 2.20
C ALA A 309 -7.02 17.70 1.25
N PRO A 310 -7.10 18.63 0.29
CA PRO A 310 -8.26 19.47 -0.10
C PRO A 310 -9.44 18.64 -0.66
N PRO A 311 -10.64 19.20 -0.88
CA PRO A 311 -11.86 18.42 -1.20
C PRO A 311 -11.77 17.42 -2.35
N LEU A 312 -10.99 17.71 -3.41
CA LEU A 312 -10.77 16.83 -4.57
C LEU A 312 -9.37 16.17 -4.53
N SER A 313 -8.76 16.08 -3.35
CA SER A 313 -7.39 15.58 -3.23
C SER A 313 -7.15 15.00 -1.83
N HIS A 314 -5.94 14.50 -1.62
CA HIS A 314 -5.48 13.90 -0.36
C HIS A 314 -4.06 14.39 0.00
N THR A 315 -3.63 15.55 -0.53
CA THR A 315 -2.26 16.05 -0.43
C THR A 315 -1.93 16.83 0.85
N VAL A 316 -2.95 17.21 1.65
CA VAL A 316 -2.72 17.75 3.00
C VAL A 316 -2.38 16.59 3.93
N HIS A 317 -1.08 16.28 4.03
CA HIS A 317 -0.60 15.06 4.68
C HIS A 317 -0.89 14.98 6.19
N ASP A 318 -1.11 16.09 6.88
CA ASP A 318 -1.50 16.19 8.31
C ASP A 318 -3.02 16.27 8.54
N SER A 319 -3.81 16.15 7.50
CA SER A 319 -5.26 16.03 7.67
C SER A 319 -5.65 14.61 8.10
N PRO A 320 -6.42 14.44 9.18
CA PRO A 320 -6.96 13.13 9.56
C PRO A 320 -7.78 12.45 8.46
N LEU A 321 -8.44 13.25 7.60
CA LEU A 321 -9.19 12.74 6.46
C LEU A 321 -8.29 11.96 5.48
N ASN A 322 -7.01 12.30 5.40
CA ASN A 322 -6.07 11.73 4.45
C ASN A 322 -5.20 10.63 5.08
N PHE A 323 -4.77 10.78 6.34
CA PHE A 323 -3.81 9.85 6.96
C PHE A 323 -4.43 8.73 7.79
N ARG A 324 -5.69 8.90 8.25
CA ARG A 324 -6.40 7.87 9.03
C ARG A 324 -7.06 6.87 8.11
N ILE A 325 -6.66 5.61 8.26
CA ILE A 325 -7.06 4.53 7.34
C ILE A 325 -7.47 3.27 8.13
N PRO A 326 -8.25 2.36 7.54
CA PRO A 326 -8.52 1.05 8.11
C PRO A 326 -7.30 0.13 7.99
N PHE A 327 -7.18 -0.82 8.91
CA PHE A 327 -6.30 -2.00 8.80
C PHE A 327 -7.02 -3.20 9.41
N VAL A 328 -7.19 -4.24 8.63
CA VAL A 328 -7.96 -5.43 9.01
C VAL A 328 -7.17 -6.68 8.66
N VAL A 329 -7.22 -7.70 9.52
CA VAL A 329 -6.69 -9.03 9.24
C VAL A 329 -7.84 -10.03 9.41
N TRP A 330 -8.38 -10.52 8.32
CA TRP A 330 -9.44 -11.50 8.31
C TRP A 330 -8.88 -12.90 8.02
N THR A 331 -9.28 -13.88 8.82
CA THR A 331 -8.79 -15.27 8.74
C THR A 331 -9.90 -16.29 8.50
N GLY A 332 -11.14 -15.84 8.57
CA GLY A 332 -12.32 -16.71 8.38
C GLY A 332 -12.51 -17.78 9.45
N ASP A 333 -11.77 -17.72 10.56
CA ASP A 333 -11.85 -18.67 11.68
C ASP A 333 -12.60 -18.12 12.90
N GLY A 334 -13.23 -16.94 12.76
CA GLY A 334 -13.98 -16.27 13.82
C GLY A 334 -13.10 -15.56 14.85
N THR A 335 -11.79 -15.47 14.63
CA THR A 335 -10.91 -14.68 15.49
C THR A 335 -11.23 -13.21 15.33
N ALA A 336 -11.67 -12.57 16.39
CA ALA A 336 -11.99 -11.14 16.44
C ALA A 336 -11.04 -10.41 17.39
N GLY A 337 -10.99 -9.09 17.30
CA GLY A 337 -10.32 -8.28 18.30
C GLY A 337 -9.86 -6.93 17.80
N ASP A 338 -9.53 -6.11 18.77
CA ASP A 338 -8.85 -4.84 18.55
C ASP A 338 -7.39 -5.09 18.19
N LEU A 339 -6.96 -4.62 17.03
CA LEU A 339 -5.62 -4.90 16.52
C LEU A 339 -4.52 -4.29 17.41
N TYR A 340 -4.76 -3.14 18.05
CA TYR A 340 -3.81 -2.57 19.00
C TYR A 340 -3.73 -3.38 20.31
N ALA A 341 -4.86 -3.93 20.77
CA ALA A 341 -4.84 -4.82 21.95
C ALA A 341 -4.06 -6.12 21.67
N LEU A 342 -4.09 -6.59 20.43
CA LEU A 342 -3.32 -7.77 19.98
C LEU A 342 -1.86 -7.46 19.64
N SER A 343 -1.48 -6.18 19.61
CA SER A 343 -0.14 -5.71 19.21
C SER A 343 0.45 -4.82 20.32
N PRO A 344 0.89 -5.40 21.45
CA PRO A 344 1.25 -4.64 22.66
C PRO A 344 2.46 -3.72 22.51
N THR A 345 3.26 -3.90 21.46
CA THR A 345 4.38 -3.01 21.09
C THR A 345 3.94 -1.77 20.33
N ARG A 346 2.68 -1.73 19.92
CA ARG A 346 2.09 -0.64 19.15
C ARG A 346 1.26 0.27 20.05
N SER A 347 1.22 1.55 19.72
CA SER A 347 0.42 2.54 20.43
C SER A 347 -0.60 3.17 19.51
N ARG A 348 -1.87 3.20 19.96
CA ARG A 348 -2.96 3.84 19.22
C ARG A 348 -2.84 5.36 19.33
N PRO A 349 -2.69 6.09 18.23
CA PRO A 349 -2.79 7.55 18.25
C PRO A 349 -4.26 7.98 18.41
N SER A 350 -4.50 9.19 18.90
CA SER A 350 -5.84 9.78 18.80
C SER A 350 -6.23 9.99 17.35
N ALA A 351 -7.53 10.13 17.06
CA ALA A 351 -8.03 10.27 15.69
C ALA A 351 -7.44 11.49 14.93
N SER A 352 -7.00 12.52 15.65
CA SER A 352 -6.38 13.73 15.08
C SER A 352 -4.86 13.68 15.03
N GLU A 353 -4.22 12.66 15.61
CA GLU A 353 -2.76 12.55 15.65
C GLU A 353 -2.25 11.60 14.55
N ARG A 354 -1.23 12.04 13.86
CA ARG A 354 -0.54 11.25 12.83
C ARG A 354 0.49 10.30 13.43
N MET A 355 1.09 10.70 14.55
CA MET A 355 2.06 9.95 15.32
C MET A 355 1.56 9.83 16.76
N THR A 356 2.05 8.85 17.48
CA THR A 356 1.82 8.75 18.92
C THR A 356 2.73 9.75 19.64
N ALA A 357 2.19 10.46 20.62
CA ALA A 357 2.97 11.40 21.41
C ALA A 357 4.00 10.69 22.31
N THR A 358 3.67 9.49 22.79
CA THR A 358 4.51 8.64 23.64
C THR A 358 4.19 7.17 23.34
N GLY A 359 5.16 6.29 23.55
CA GLY A 359 4.97 4.85 23.41
C GLY A 359 5.43 4.30 22.06
N GLY A 360 4.86 3.17 21.66
CA GLY A 360 5.21 2.47 20.43
C GLY A 360 4.71 3.18 19.17
N ALA A 361 5.22 2.77 18.01
CA ALA A 361 4.75 3.27 16.73
C ALA A 361 3.28 2.91 16.49
N PRO A 362 2.51 3.72 15.74
CA PRO A 362 1.17 3.34 15.31
C PRO A 362 1.24 2.18 14.29
N ILE A 363 0.13 1.46 14.17
CA ILE A 363 -0.07 0.53 13.05
C ILE A 363 -0.19 1.36 11.78
N ARG A 364 0.52 0.94 10.72
CA ARG A 364 0.56 1.62 9.43
C ARG A 364 0.18 0.69 8.28
N ASN A 365 -0.22 1.25 7.16
CA ASN A 365 -0.36 0.48 5.92
C ASN A 365 0.94 -0.26 5.53
N ALA A 366 2.10 0.33 5.82
CA ALA A 366 3.41 -0.29 5.60
C ALA A 366 3.67 -1.57 6.42
N ASP A 367 2.86 -1.87 7.44
CA ASP A 367 2.92 -3.14 8.17
C ASP A 367 2.39 -4.32 7.34
N ALA A 368 1.65 -4.06 6.25
CA ALA A 368 0.91 -5.09 5.51
C ALA A 368 1.81 -6.21 4.95
N GLY A 369 2.95 -5.87 4.35
CA GLY A 369 3.86 -6.87 3.77
C GLY A 369 4.44 -7.82 4.81
N ASN A 370 4.97 -7.29 5.91
CA ASN A 370 5.51 -8.12 6.99
C ASN A 370 4.42 -8.91 7.75
N CYS A 371 3.22 -8.34 7.88
CA CYS A 371 2.06 -9.06 8.42
C CYS A 371 1.66 -10.24 7.51
N ALA A 372 1.65 -10.03 6.19
CA ALA A 372 1.36 -11.09 5.22
C ALA A 372 2.37 -12.23 5.29
N LEU A 373 3.66 -11.91 5.37
CA LEU A 373 4.71 -12.91 5.53
C LEU A 373 4.58 -13.66 6.85
N TRP A 374 4.27 -12.97 7.95
CA TRP A 374 4.02 -13.63 9.22
C TRP A 374 2.84 -14.62 9.15
N LEU A 375 1.73 -14.24 8.50
CA LEU A 375 0.58 -15.15 8.28
C LEU A 375 0.95 -16.36 7.42
N LEU A 376 1.91 -16.23 6.52
CA LEU A 376 2.47 -17.32 5.72
C LEU A 376 3.52 -18.15 6.47
N GLY A 377 3.90 -17.76 7.69
CA GLY A 377 4.98 -18.40 8.45
C GLY A 377 6.37 -18.15 7.86
N LEU A 378 6.55 -17.03 7.18
CA LEU A 378 7.79 -16.62 6.51
C LEU A 378 8.52 -15.53 7.31
N PRO A 379 9.85 -15.38 7.15
CA PRO A 379 10.61 -14.33 7.80
C PRO A 379 10.19 -12.94 7.28
N PRO A 380 10.53 -11.86 8.02
CA PRO A 380 10.24 -10.51 7.58
C PRO A 380 11.04 -10.11 6.34
N ILE A 381 10.59 -9.08 5.65
CA ILE A 381 11.27 -8.49 4.51
C ILE A 381 12.66 -8.00 4.96
N PRO A 382 13.75 -8.43 4.32
CA PRO A 382 15.09 -7.99 4.66
C PRO A 382 15.22 -6.48 4.64
N THR A 383 15.87 -5.92 5.67
CA THR A 383 16.12 -4.48 5.82
C THR A 383 14.85 -3.60 5.89
N SER A 384 13.66 -4.17 6.06
CA SER A 384 12.45 -3.42 6.37
C SER A 384 12.53 -2.78 7.76
N THR A 385 11.78 -1.70 7.96
CA THR A 385 11.76 -0.92 9.22
C THR A 385 10.39 -0.85 9.87
N VAL A 386 9.34 -1.16 9.09
CA VAL A 386 7.95 -1.21 9.58
C VAL A 386 7.51 -2.66 9.63
N GLY A 387 7.06 -3.10 10.79
CA GLY A 387 6.65 -4.49 11.00
C GLY A 387 7.77 -5.53 10.91
N ALA A 388 9.05 -5.12 10.92
CA ALA A 388 10.20 -6.01 10.79
C ALA A 388 10.30 -7.03 11.94
N GLU A 389 9.77 -6.71 13.11
CA GLU A 389 9.72 -7.61 14.26
C GLU A 389 8.55 -8.61 14.16
N GLN A 390 7.72 -8.51 13.13
CA GLN A 390 6.49 -9.30 12.96
C GLN A 390 5.64 -9.32 14.25
N ASP A 391 5.58 -8.20 14.95
CA ASP A 391 4.97 -8.00 16.26
C ASP A 391 3.48 -7.63 16.17
N LEU A 392 2.99 -7.33 14.98
CA LEU A 392 1.58 -7.18 14.73
C LEU A 392 0.90 -8.53 14.97
N LEU A 393 -0.17 -8.57 15.76
CA LEU A 393 -0.81 -9.82 16.19
C LEU A 393 0.03 -10.71 17.14
N ALA A 394 1.03 -10.18 17.82
CA ALA A 394 1.83 -10.95 18.78
C ALA A 394 0.99 -11.56 19.93
N GLY A 395 -0.15 -10.95 20.24
CA GLY A 395 -1.13 -11.44 21.22
C GLY A 395 -2.12 -12.47 20.65
N TRP A 396 -2.07 -12.77 19.36
CA TRP A 396 -2.95 -13.72 18.71
C TRP A 396 -2.28 -15.09 18.54
N SER A 397 -3.00 -16.14 18.82
CA SER A 397 -2.62 -17.50 18.47
C SER A 397 -3.72 -18.10 17.61
N ARG A 398 -3.35 -18.61 16.43
CA ARG A 398 -4.32 -19.30 15.57
C ARG A 398 -4.91 -20.50 16.32
N PRO A 399 -6.23 -20.64 16.42
CA PRO A 399 -6.85 -21.83 17.01
C PRO A 399 -6.40 -23.10 16.29
N ALA A 400 -6.25 -24.20 17.03
CA ALA A 400 -6.13 -25.51 16.40
C ALA A 400 -7.44 -25.81 15.64
N PRO A 401 -7.39 -26.48 14.49
CA PRO A 401 -8.57 -26.80 13.70
C PRO A 401 -9.50 -27.76 14.43
#